data_6f6181bf9e8a276b36374744ba63a1a4
#
_entry.id   6f6181bf9e8a276b36374744ba63a1a4
#
_cell.length_a   1.000
_cell.length_b   1.000
_cell.length_c   1.000
_cell.angle_alpha   90.00
_cell.angle_beta   90.00
_cell.angle_gamma   90.00
#
_symmetry.space_group_name_H-M   'P 1'
#
loop_
_entity.id
_entity.type
_entity.pdbx_description
1 polymer ?
#
loop_
_entity_poly.entity_id
_entity_poly.type
_entity_poly.pdbx_seq_one_letter_code
_entity_poly.pdbx_strand_id
1 'polypeptide(L)'
;MISHYQEVHNLKQEIRRLRLQIADITVKHDKEIKRLKEEIIQPKCDLNSIDADWTDAMRVCCQAYDVTPDLVISSLRKQSVVYARHMFSFLCRKHLKMTFSSIGYILGRDHSSVMNAINVFDNLITHDRNTRQTYETSVQLLGDYLHQRTLIIDSHLV
;
A
#
# COMPACT_ATOMS: atom_id res chain seq x y z
N MET A 1 40.56 -19.28 45.92
CA MET A 1 40.17 -20.06 44.70
C MET A 1 38.66 -20.43 44.69
N ILE A 2 38.07 -20.79 45.80
CA ILE A 2 36.62 -21.12 45.88
C ILE A 2 35.72 -19.95 45.55
N SER A 3 36.10 -18.71 45.93
CA SER A 3 35.31 -17.48 45.67
C SER A 3 35.14 -17.18 44.19
N HIS A 4 36.14 -17.32 43.37
CA HIS A 4 36.08 -17.05 41.94
C HIS A 4 35.20 -18.05 41.16
N TYR A 5 35.20 -19.29 41.56
CA TYR A 5 34.37 -20.33 40.96
C TYR A 5 32.86 -20.08 41.25
N GLN A 6 32.56 -19.64 42.48
CA GLN A 6 31.22 -19.28 42.90
C GLN A 6 30.69 -18.06 42.13
N GLU A 7 31.53 -17.08 41.91
CA GLU A 7 31.24 -15.87 41.17
C GLU A 7 30.90 -16.17 39.68
N VAL A 8 31.73 -16.99 39.05
CA VAL A 8 31.49 -17.47 37.68
C VAL A 8 30.19 -18.28 37.58
N HIS A 9 29.87 -19.10 38.57
CA HIS A 9 28.62 -19.86 38.60
C HIS A 9 27.42 -18.94 38.72
N ASN A 10 27.44 -17.95 39.60
CA ASN A 10 26.37 -16.96 39.79
C ASN A 10 26.16 -16.13 38.54
N LEU A 11 27.24 -15.67 37.88
CA LEU A 11 27.14 -14.93 36.61
C LEU A 11 26.51 -15.77 35.50
N LYS A 12 26.84 -17.05 35.40
CA LYS A 12 26.20 -17.96 34.43
C LYS A 12 24.70 -18.13 34.68
N GLN A 13 24.27 -18.21 35.93
CA GLN A 13 22.87 -18.28 36.30
C GLN A 13 22.14 -16.97 35.94
N GLU A 14 22.73 -15.82 36.21
CA GLU A 14 22.16 -14.52 35.87
C GLU A 14 22.05 -14.32 34.37
N ILE A 15 23.07 -14.70 33.60
CA ILE A 15 23.01 -14.69 32.13
C ILE A 15 21.85 -15.56 31.60
N ARG A 16 21.66 -16.74 32.18
CA ARG A 16 20.54 -17.62 31.79
C ARG A 16 19.21 -16.99 32.10
N ARG A 17 19.05 -16.36 33.25
CA ARG A 17 17.85 -15.62 33.67
C ARG A 17 17.53 -14.47 32.72
N LEU A 18 18.53 -13.63 32.42
CA LEU A 18 18.39 -12.51 31.51
C LEU A 18 18.02 -12.95 30.08
N ARG A 19 18.60 -14.04 29.58
CA ARG A 19 18.22 -14.60 28.28
C ARG A 19 16.75 -15.02 28.21
N LEU A 20 16.22 -15.62 29.29
CA LEU A 20 14.82 -15.99 29.37
C LEU A 20 13.90 -14.75 29.40
N GLN A 21 14.31 -13.71 30.14
CA GLN A 21 13.55 -12.45 30.18
C GLN A 21 13.54 -11.76 28.81
N ILE A 22 14.67 -11.73 28.11
CA ILE A 22 14.75 -11.17 26.73
C ILE A 22 13.82 -11.95 25.80
N ALA A 23 13.83 -13.28 25.85
CA ALA A 23 12.96 -14.10 25.02
C ALA A 23 11.47 -13.81 25.28
N ASP A 24 11.05 -13.67 26.54
CA ASP A 24 9.68 -13.33 26.90
C ASP A 24 9.25 -11.93 26.44
N ILE A 25 10.15 -10.95 26.59
CA ILE A 25 9.94 -9.58 26.10
C ILE A 25 9.81 -9.57 24.57
N THR A 26 10.67 -10.30 23.87
CA THR A 26 10.62 -10.38 22.39
C THR A 26 9.29 -10.95 21.90
N VAL A 27 8.84 -12.05 22.52
CA VAL A 27 7.53 -12.65 22.17
C VAL A 27 6.35 -11.70 22.45
N LYS A 28 6.41 -10.94 23.55
CA LYS A 28 5.38 -9.93 23.86
C LYS A 28 5.38 -8.80 22.85
N HIS A 29 6.55 -8.29 22.49
CA HIS A 29 6.69 -7.25 21.47
C HIS A 29 6.19 -7.71 20.10
N ASP A 30 6.52 -8.92 19.68
CA ASP A 30 6.08 -9.46 18.38
C ASP A 30 4.54 -9.58 18.33
N LYS A 31 3.91 -10.03 19.43
CA LYS A 31 2.45 -10.07 19.55
C LYS A 31 1.82 -8.67 19.48
N GLU A 32 2.42 -7.69 20.16
CA GLU A 32 1.92 -6.31 20.17
C GLU A 32 2.10 -5.65 18.80
N ILE A 33 3.25 -5.86 18.15
CA ILE A 33 3.49 -5.40 16.77
C ILE A 33 2.46 -6.01 15.82
N LYS A 34 2.16 -7.31 15.97
CA LYS A 34 1.14 -7.97 15.15
C LYS A 34 -0.24 -7.36 15.41
N ARG A 35 -0.63 -7.13 16.65
CA ARG A 35 -1.89 -6.49 17.02
C ARG A 35 -1.99 -5.08 16.45
N LEU A 36 -0.95 -4.26 16.62
CA LEU A 36 -0.91 -2.90 16.08
C LEU A 36 -0.96 -2.88 14.55
N LYS A 37 -0.31 -3.83 13.90
CA LYS A 37 -0.43 -3.99 12.44
C LYS A 37 -1.86 -4.35 12.03
N GLU A 38 -2.53 -5.23 12.75
CA GLU A 38 -3.93 -5.59 12.50
C GLU A 38 -4.89 -4.41 12.76
N GLU A 39 -4.64 -3.59 13.80
CA GLU A 39 -5.39 -2.35 14.06
C GLU A 39 -5.16 -1.27 13.00
N ILE A 40 -3.93 -1.16 12.47
CA ILE A 40 -3.60 -0.22 11.39
C ILE A 40 -4.18 -0.70 10.05
N ILE A 41 -4.29 -2.02 9.85
CA ILE A 41 -4.84 -2.63 8.64
C ILE A 41 -6.37 -2.58 8.64
N GLN A 42 -7.03 -2.37 9.78
CA GLN A 42 -8.45 -2.03 9.77
C GLN A 42 -8.60 -0.53 9.43
N PRO A 43 -8.88 -0.17 8.18
CA PRO A 43 -9.19 1.22 7.88
C PRO A 43 -10.50 1.52 8.62
N LYS A 44 -10.49 2.53 9.47
CA LYS A 44 -11.71 3.24 9.90
C LYS A 44 -12.32 4.03 8.73
N CYS A 45 -12.08 3.60 7.51
CA CYS A 45 -12.75 4.07 6.32
C CYS A 45 -13.87 3.07 6.08
N ASP A 46 -15.10 3.51 6.18
CA ASP A 46 -16.24 2.77 5.65
C ASP A 46 -15.90 2.39 4.21
N LEU A 47 -15.54 1.12 3.99
CA LEU A 47 -15.27 0.57 2.66
C LEU A 47 -16.45 0.77 1.71
N ASN A 48 -17.64 1.02 2.26
CA ASN A 48 -18.86 1.35 1.51
C ASN A 48 -18.85 2.77 0.93
N SER A 49 -17.96 3.66 1.37
CA SER A 49 -17.77 5.01 0.77
C SER A 49 -16.56 5.08 -0.17
N ILE A 50 -15.77 4.00 -0.31
CA ILE A 50 -14.74 3.83 -1.33
C ILE A 50 -15.42 3.21 -2.57
N ASP A 51 -16.55 3.77 -2.93
CA ASP A 51 -17.32 3.27 -4.04
C ASP A 51 -16.54 3.37 -5.36
N ALA A 52 -16.49 2.25 -5.99
CA ALA A 52 -16.50 2.05 -7.44
C ALA A 52 -15.45 2.80 -8.27
N ASP A 53 -15.05 4.01 -7.93
CA ASP A 53 -14.19 4.88 -8.73
C ASP A 53 -12.72 4.38 -8.82
N TRP A 54 -12.20 3.76 -7.78
CA TRP A 54 -10.85 3.19 -7.80
C TRP A 54 -10.75 1.95 -8.71
N THR A 55 -11.85 1.20 -8.90
CA THR A 55 -11.87 0.05 -9.80
C THR A 55 -11.72 0.48 -11.25
N ASP A 56 -12.32 1.61 -11.63
CA ASP A 56 -12.17 2.18 -12.95
C ASP A 56 -10.75 2.75 -13.15
N ALA A 57 -10.18 3.39 -12.14
CA ALA A 57 -8.77 3.79 -12.15
C ALA A 57 -7.84 2.58 -12.29
N MET A 58 -8.12 1.46 -11.61
CA MET A 58 -7.35 0.22 -11.74
C MET A 58 -7.45 -0.33 -13.17
N ARG A 59 -8.66 -0.38 -13.72
CA ARG A 59 -8.91 -0.86 -15.10
C ARG A 59 -8.11 -0.05 -16.11
N VAL A 60 -8.17 1.27 -16.03
CA VAL A 60 -7.45 2.18 -16.93
C VAL A 60 -5.94 1.97 -16.84
N CYS A 61 -5.39 1.83 -15.63
CA CYS A 61 -3.96 1.57 -15.45
C CYS A 61 -3.53 0.21 -15.99
N CYS A 62 -4.35 -0.81 -15.81
CA CYS A 62 -4.11 -2.15 -16.34
C CYS A 62 -4.10 -2.16 -17.87
N GLN A 63 -5.04 -1.44 -18.48
CA GLN A 63 -5.13 -1.26 -19.94
C GLN A 63 -3.92 -0.52 -20.52
N ALA A 64 -3.51 0.58 -19.87
CA ALA A 64 -2.39 1.41 -20.31
C ALA A 64 -1.04 0.70 -20.34
N TYR A 65 -0.82 -0.26 -19.44
CA TYR A 65 0.46 -0.96 -19.30
C TYR A 65 0.40 -2.45 -19.64
N ASP A 66 -0.73 -2.93 -20.16
CA ASP A 66 -0.97 -4.34 -20.50
C ASP A 66 -0.64 -5.28 -19.33
N VAL A 67 -1.27 -5.05 -18.19
CA VAL A 67 -1.12 -5.83 -16.97
C VAL A 67 -2.48 -6.15 -16.36
N THR A 68 -2.54 -7.16 -15.47
CA THR A 68 -3.76 -7.50 -14.75
C THR A 68 -3.79 -6.85 -13.37
N PRO A 69 -4.96 -6.62 -12.76
CA PRO A 69 -5.09 -6.08 -11.40
C PRO A 69 -4.29 -6.87 -10.35
N ASP A 70 -4.28 -8.20 -10.44
CA ASP A 70 -3.54 -9.08 -9.54
C ASP A 70 -2.02 -8.81 -9.60
N LEU A 71 -1.49 -8.54 -10.79
CA LEU A 71 -0.08 -8.16 -10.96
C LEU A 71 0.21 -6.79 -10.34
N VAL A 72 -0.70 -5.83 -10.47
CA VAL A 72 -0.54 -4.50 -9.87
C VAL A 72 -0.49 -4.59 -8.34
N ILE A 73 -1.32 -5.42 -7.73
CA ILE A 73 -1.37 -5.65 -6.27
C ILE A 73 -0.16 -6.50 -5.82
N SER A 74 0.36 -7.38 -6.65
CA SER A 74 1.46 -8.30 -6.32
C SER A 74 2.76 -7.59 -5.93
N SER A 75 3.74 -8.35 -5.42
CA SER A 75 5.09 -7.84 -5.13
C SER A 75 6.02 -7.79 -6.37
N LEU A 76 5.51 -8.11 -7.55
CA LEU A 76 6.29 -8.17 -8.78
C LEU A 76 6.89 -6.79 -9.12
N ARG A 77 8.18 -6.80 -9.53
CA ARG A 77 8.96 -5.59 -9.85
C ARG A 77 9.23 -5.43 -11.35
N LYS A 78 8.42 -6.07 -12.20
CA LYS A 78 8.48 -5.82 -13.65
C LYS A 78 8.12 -4.36 -13.95
N GLN A 79 8.84 -3.69 -14.81
CA GLN A 79 8.72 -2.26 -15.08
C GLN A 79 7.28 -1.82 -15.40
N SER A 80 6.58 -2.56 -16.30
CA SER A 80 5.19 -2.27 -16.63
C SER A 80 4.25 -2.32 -15.42
N VAL A 81 4.44 -3.31 -14.53
CA VAL A 81 3.66 -3.45 -13.29
C VAL A 81 3.96 -2.32 -12.30
N VAL A 82 5.23 -1.92 -12.20
CA VAL A 82 5.63 -0.79 -11.32
C VAL A 82 5.04 0.51 -11.84
N TYR A 83 5.07 0.76 -13.15
CA TYR A 83 4.49 1.96 -13.74
C TYR A 83 2.96 1.99 -13.61
N ALA A 84 2.28 0.88 -13.83
CA ALA A 84 0.84 0.77 -13.60
C ALA A 84 0.47 1.08 -12.14
N ARG A 85 1.24 0.56 -11.17
CA ARG A 85 1.06 0.81 -9.75
C ARG A 85 1.29 2.28 -9.37
N HIS A 86 2.32 2.91 -9.95
CA HIS A 86 2.62 4.33 -9.73
C HIS A 86 1.51 5.20 -10.30
N MET A 87 1.09 4.94 -11.54
CA MET A 87 -0.02 5.65 -12.18
C MET A 87 -1.33 5.49 -11.41
N PHE A 88 -1.67 4.29 -10.97
CA PHE A 88 -2.85 4.03 -10.13
C PHE A 88 -2.82 4.88 -8.85
N SER A 89 -1.70 4.86 -8.13
CA SER A 89 -1.54 5.66 -6.92
C SER A 89 -1.74 7.15 -7.18
N PHE A 90 -1.19 7.65 -8.29
CA PHE A 90 -1.29 9.03 -8.71
C PHE A 90 -2.72 9.42 -9.10
N LEU A 91 -3.41 8.60 -9.91
CA LEU A 91 -4.81 8.83 -10.31
C LEU A 91 -5.74 8.85 -9.10
N CYS A 92 -5.64 7.86 -8.21
CA CYS A 92 -6.44 7.78 -7.01
C CYS A 92 -6.22 9.01 -6.09
N ARG A 93 -4.98 9.47 -5.95
CA ARG A 93 -4.68 10.65 -5.13
C ARG A 93 -5.15 11.94 -5.77
N LYS A 94 -4.86 12.14 -7.05
CA LYS A 94 -5.08 13.41 -7.74
C LYS A 94 -6.53 13.61 -8.16
N HIS A 95 -7.15 12.60 -8.71
CA HIS A 95 -8.50 12.69 -9.31
C HIS A 95 -9.59 12.19 -8.35
N LEU A 96 -9.37 11.08 -7.64
CA LEU A 96 -10.37 10.52 -6.73
C LEU A 96 -10.22 11.02 -5.27
N LYS A 97 -9.22 11.85 -4.99
CA LYS A 97 -8.96 12.46 -3.67
C LYS A 97 -8.76 11.45 -2.52
N MET A 98 -8.40 10.23 -2.84
CA MET A 98 -8.18 9.16 -1.86
C MET A 98 -6.99 9.46 -0.94
N THR A 99 -7.04 8.94 0.29
CA THR A 99 -5.92 9.04 1.23
C THR A 99 -4.78 8.08 0.86
N PHE A 100 -3.55 8.39 1.26
CA PHE A 100 -2.41 7.49 1.04
C PHE A 100 -2.63 6.11 1.70
N SER A 101 -3.27 6.09 2.86
CA SER A 101 -3.59 4.85 3.59
C SER A 101 -4.61 4.00 2.83
N SER A 102 -5.66 4.61 2.26
CA SER A 102 -6.67 3.90 1.46
C SER A 102 -6.05 3.31 0.18
N ILE A 103 -5.21 4.08 -0.51
CA ILE A 103 -4.49 3.60 -1.70
C ILE A 103 -3.54 2.46 -1.32
N GLY A 104 -2.81 2.62 -0.21
CA GLY A 104 -1.91 1.61 0.32
C GLY A 104 -2.62 0.31 0.68
N TYR A 105 -3.80 0.40 1.27
CA TYR A 105 -4.65 -0.75 1.58
C TYR A 105 -5.02 -1.55 0.31
N ILE A 106 -5.48 -0.87 -0.74
CA ILE A 106 -5.83 -1.52 -2.02
C ILE A 106 -4.62 -2.22 -2.65
N LEU A 107 -3.45 -1.59 -2.59
CA LEU A 107 -2.23 -2.12 -3.21
C LEU A 107 -1.46 -3.10 -2.31
N GLY A 108 -1.88 -3.32 -1.06
CA GLY A 108 -1.11 -4.07 -0.07
C GLY A 108 0.26 -3.44 0.23
N ARG A 109 0.32 -2.10 0.31
CA ARG A 109 1.54 -1.31 0.51
C ARG A 109 1.38 -0.33 1.67
N ASP A 110 2.50 0.04 2.27
CA ASP A 110 2.52 1.11 3.26
C ASP A 110 2.33 2.49 2.60
N HIS A 111 1.87 3.47 3.39
CA HIS A 111 1.60 4.82 2.93
C HIS A 111 2.86 5.53 2.40
N SER A 112 4.05 5.24 2.94
CA SER A 112 5.31 5.85 2.49
C SER A 112 5.68 5.36 1.10
N SER A 113 5.46 4.07 0.81
CA SER A 113 5.62 3.50 -0.54
C SER A 113 4.67 4.16 -1.55
N VAL A 114 3.42 4.43 -1.15
CA VAL A 114 2.44 5.13 -2.01
C VAL A 114 2.87 6.57 -2.27
N MET A 115 3.32 7.30 -1.24
CA MET A 115 3.84 8.66 -1.41
C MET A 115 5.02 8.70 -2.38
N ASN A 116 5.97 7.76 -2.21
CA ASN A 116 7.10 7.66 -3.12
C ASN A 116 6.68 7.34 -4.56
N ALA A 117 5.74 6.40 -4.74
CA ALA A 117 5.20 6.05 -6.05
C ALA A 117 4.58 7.26 -6.77
N ILE A 118 3.83 8.09 -6.04
CA ILE A 118 3.21 9.30 -6.55
C ILE A 118 4.27 10.33 -6.97
N ASN A 119 5.29 10.57 -6.14
CA ASN A 119 6.37 11.51 -6.44
C ASN A 119 7.19 11.06 -7.66
N VAL A 120 7.51 9.76 -7.75
CA VAL A 120 8.21 9.18 -8.90
C VAL A 120 7.39 9.35 -10.18
N PHE A 121 6.08 9.10 -10.12
CA PHE A 121 5.21 9.22 -11.29
C PHE A 121 5.02 10.68 -11.72
N ASP A 122 4.91 11.63 -10.80
CA ASP A 122 4.85 13.07 -11.10
C ASP A 122 6.11 13.55 -11.83
N ASN A 123 7.27 13.10 -11.38
CA ASN A 123 8.53 13.35 -12.07
C ASN A 123 8.56 12.73 -13.48
N LEU A 124 8.06 11.50 -13.64
CA LEU A 124 8.01 10.83 -14.94
C LEU A 124 7.11 11.57 -15.93
N ILE A 125 5.91 12.01 -15.52
CA ILE A 125 5.01 12.84 -16.35
C ILE A 125 5.70 14.11 -16.81
N THR A 126 6.53 14.71 -15.95
CA THR A 126 7.22 15.97 -16.25
C THR A 126 8.30 15.79 -17.31
N HIS A 127 9.05 14.68 -17.27
CA HIS A 127 10.28 14.51 -18.04
C HIS A 127 10.15 13.49 -19.19
N ASP A 128 9.18 12.58 -19.15
CA ASP A 128 8.96 11.59 -20.19
C ASP A 128 7.66 11.83 -20.96
N ARG A 129 7.82 12.13 -22.27
CA ARG A 129 6.70 12.43 -23.17
C ARG A 129 5.75 11.23 -23.31
N ASN A 130 6.27 10.02 -23.37
CA ASN A 130 5.45 8.82 -23.55
C ASN A 130 4.58 8.55 -22.31
N THR A 131 5.17 8.64 -21.12
CA THR A 131 4.42 8.49 -19.87
C THR A 131 3.36 9.60 -19.72
N ARG A 132 3.68 10.83 -20.12
CA ARG A 132 2.71 11.94 -20.14
C ARG A 132 1.52 11.63 -21.05
N GLN A 133 1.77 11.22 -22.28
CA GLN A 133 0.71 10.89 -23.23
C GLN A 133 -0.16 9.73 -22.75
N THR A 134 0.46 8.68 -22.19
CA THR A 134 -0.25 7.55 -21.59
C THR A 134 -1.14 8.02 -20.44
N TYR A 135 -0.63 8.89 -19.58
CA TYR A 135 -1.39 9.46 -18.47
C TYR A 135 -2.57 10.31 -18.94
N GLU A 136 -2.37 11.22 -19.92
CA GLU A 136 -3.43 12.07 -20.47
C GLU A 136 -4.58 11.25 -21.07
N THR A 137 -4.24 10.24 -21.88
CA THR A 137 -5.22 9.29 -22.43
C THR A 137 -5.97 8.55 -21.33
N SER A 138 -5.25 8.13 -20.27
CA SER A 138 -5.83 7.42 -19.13
C SER A 138 -6.79 8.29 -18.30
N VAL A 139 -6.48 9.58 -18.15
CA VAL A 139 -7.36 10.54 -17.47
C VAL A 139 -8.67 10.76 -18.26
N GLN A 140 -8.59 10.85 -19.60
CA GLN A 140 -9.77 10.96 -20.44
C GLN A 140 -10.66 9.72 -20.29
N LEU A 141 -10.10 8.52 -20.41
CA LEU A 141 -10.84 7.26 -20.23
C LEU A 141 -11.47 7.14 -18.84
N LEU A 142 -10.76 7.56 -17.80
CA LEU A 142 -11.28 7.57 -16.44
C LEU A 142 -12.50 8.53 -16.34
N GLY A 143 -12.42 9.71 -16.93
CA GLY A 143 -13.51 10.67 -17.00
C GLY A 143 -14.74 10.09 -17.69
N ASP A 144 -14.56 9.40 -18.80
CA ASP A 144 -15.65 8.75 -19.55
C ASP A 144 -16.33 7.66 -18.73
N TYR A 145 -15.56 6.81 -18.02
CA TYR A 145 -16.11 5.78 -17.14
C TYR A 145 -16.91 6.37 -15.98
N LEU A 146 -16.41 7.42 -15.33
CA LEU A 146 -17.11 8.09 -14.25
C LEU A 146 -18.41 8.75 -14.74
N HIS A 147 -18.39 9.37 -15.92
CA HIS A 147 -19.58 9.97 -16.52
C HIS A 147 -20.64 8.92 -16.89
N GLN A 148 -20.27 7.83 -17.54
CA GLN A 148 -21.19 6.74 -17.88
C GLN A 148 -21.86 6.15 -16.63
N ARG A 149 -21.12 6.04 -15.53
CA ARG A 149 -21.65 5.54 -14.27
C ARG A 149 -22.69 6.43 -13.65
N THR A 150 -22.48 7.75 -13.68
CA THR A 150 -23.44 8.75 -13.20
C THR A 150 -24.75 8.64 -13.98
N LEU A 151 -24.69 8.49 -15.30
CA LEU A 151 -25.88 8.33 -16.15
C LEU A 151 -26.68 7.05 -15.83
N ILE A 152 -26.01 5.95 -15.49
CA ILE A 152 -26.68 4.69 -15.12
C ILE A 152 -27.40 4.83 -13.78
N ILE A 153 -26.79 5.48 -12.80
CA ILE A 153 -27.38 5.71 -11.46
C ILE A 153 -28.64 6.58 -11.61
N ASP A 154 -28.57 7.65 -12.38
CA ASP A 154 -29.71 8.57 -12.62
C ASP A 154 -30.86 7.86 -13.35
N SER A 155 -30.57 6.91 -14.24
CA SER A 155 -31.59 6.14 -14.97
C SER A 155 -32.33 5.09 -14.13
N HIS A 156 -31.80 4.71 -12.96
CA HIS A 156 -32.39 3.73 -12.03
C HIS A 156 -33.18 4.41 -10.88
N LEU A 157 -33.14 5.74 -10.79
CA LEU A 157 -33.85 6.54 -9.78
C LEU A 157 -35.16 7.14 -10.29
N VAL A 158 -35.55 6.84 -11.51
CA VAL A 158 -36.84 7.19 -12.15
C VAL A 158 -37.65 5.91 -12.32
#